data_e78a1073743d11d6ded88a15ea1cce39
#
_entry.id   e78a1073743d11d6ded88a15ea1cce39
#
_cell.length_a   1.000
_cell.length_b   1.000
_cell.length_c   1.000
_cell.angle_alpha   90.00
_cell.angle_beta   90.00
_cell.angle_gamma   90.00
#
_symmetry.space_group_name_H-M   'P 1'
#
loop_
_entity.id
_entity.type
_entity.pdbx_description
1 polymer ?
#
loop_
_entity_poly.entity_id
_entity_poly.type
_entity_poly.pdbx_seq_one_letter_code
_entity_poly.pdbx_strand_id
1 'polypeptide(L)'
;AEEFSTEPKLFCHPITGCVAYQGYFDRVDALAFAEGLESAGFETAVGPVAAYSTLGWFADPVLSSVLHYPDTHLAELIFHELAHELLFVPGDTRFNESFATFVARAGVEQWLTDSGRTATLEEFRADAARHDKTVNLIRDTRLALGKLYARSITQVDMRLQKRMMLDELVEDYRKFRKTSLVSNWDGWFEEGLNNAKLASVGSYHDDIDLFASLFEKADHDFEVFYFAVRALAASRNAAQD
;
A
#
# COMPACT_ATOMS: atom_id res chain seq x y z
N ALA A 1 7.87 -6.13 11.43
CA ALA A 1 8.47 -7.36 10.86
C ALA A 1 9.60 -7.86 11.77
N GLU A 2 9.93 -9.12 11.69
CA GLU A 2 11.16 -9.66 12.31
C GLU A 2 12.39 -9.24 11.50
N GLU A 3 13.58 -9.28 12.13
CA GLU A 3 14.84 -8.84 11.52
C GLU A 3 15.15 -9.52 10.17
N PHE A 4 14.80 -10.81 10.05
CA PHE A 4 15.01 -11.60 8.83
C PHE A 4 13.70 -12.18 8.29
N SER A 5 12.66 -11.33 8.20
CA SER A 5 11.39 -11.66 7.59
C SER A 5 10.88 -10.50 6.73
N THR A 6 10.35 -10.83 5.57
CA THR A 6 9.64 -9.87 4.71
C THR A 6 8.14 -9.80 5.03
N GLU A 7 7.68 -10.64 5.96
CA GLU A 7 6.28 -10.66 6.36
C GLU A 7 6.03 -9.67 7.50
N PRO A 8 4.93 -8.89 7.44
CA PRO A 8 4.56 -8.00 8.53
C PRO A 8 4.13 -8.80 9.76
N LYS A 9 4.30 -8.20 10.96
CA LYS A 9 3.64 -8.69 12.15
C LYS A 9 2.13 -8.42 12.02
N LEU A 10 1.32 -9.45 12.29
CA LEU A 10 -0.14 -9.32 12.27
C LEU A 10 -0.67 -8.94 13.67
N PHE A 11 -1.67 -8.07 13.68
CA PHE A 11 -2.44 -7.66 14.85
C PHE A 11 -3.88 -8.13 14.64
N CYS A 12 -4.38 -8.99 15.53
CA CYS A 12 -5.68 -9.62 15.35
C CYS A 12 -6.74 -8.97 16.22
N HIS A 13 -7.86 -8.58 15.63
CA HIS A 13 -8.99 -7.95 16.26
C HIS A 13 -10.28 -8.72 15.99
N PRO A 14 -11.27 -8.72 16.92
CA PRO A 14 -12.50 -9.52 16.78
C PRO A 14 -13.36 -9.18 15.56
N ILE A 15 -13.29 -7.93 15.07
CA ILE A 15 -14.15 -7.43 13.98
C ILE A 15 -13.41 -7.43 12.65
N THR A 16 -12.18 -6.88 12.61
CA THR A 16 -11.43 -6.69 11.38
C THR A 16 -10.54 -7.89 11.01
N GLY A 17 -10.49 -8.90 11.88
CA GLY A 17 -9.56 -10.01 11.71
C GLY A 17 -8.12 -9.60 12.01
N CYS A 18 -7.16 -10.25 11.33
CA CYS A 18 -5.73 -9.95 11.50
C CYS A 18 -5.26 -8.98 10.41
N VAL A 19 -4.72 -7.85 10.83
CA VAL A 19 -4.23 -6.77 9.95
C VAL A 19 -2.72 -6.55 10.16
N ALA A 20 -2.05 -6.03 9.16
CA ALA A 20 -0.61 -5.84 9.15
C ALA A 20 -0.15 -4.50 9.79
N TYR A 21 -1.06 -3.72 10.32
CA TYR A 21 -0.79 -2.42 10.92
C TYR A 21 -1.64 -2.17 12.16
N GLN A 22 -1.24 -1.18 12.97
CA GLN A 22 -1.97 -0.70 14.15
C GLN A 22 -2.10 0.82 14.05
N GLY A 23 -3.35 1.33 14.06
CA GLY A 23 -3.65 2.76 14.00
C GLY A 23 -3.69 3.41 15.39
N TYR A 24 -3.23 4.65 15.47
CA TYR A 24 -3.28 5.49 16.66
C TYR A 24 -3.71 6.90 16.27
N PHE A 25 -4.50 7.56 17.13
CA PHE A 25 -4.86 8.97 16.94
C PHE A 25 -3.74 9.91 17.42
N ASP A 26 -2.92 9.47 18.37
CA ASP A 26 -1.79 10.23 18.89
C ASP A 26 -0.47 9.61 18.41
N ARG A 27 0.40 10.46 17.85
CA ARG A 27 1.72 10.04 17.40
C ARG A 27 2.60 9.53 18.54
N VAL A 28 2.45 10.09 19.74
CA VAL A 28 3.23 9.68 20.93
C VAL A 28 2.91 8.23 21.28
N ASP A 29 1.63 7.85 21.24
CA ASP A 29 1.21 6.47 21.52
C ASP A 29 1.70 5.51 20.44
N ALA A 30 1.66 5.92 19.18
CA ALA A 30 2.21 5.13 18.07
C ALA A 30 3.71 4.87 18.24
N LEU A 31 4.47 5.91 18.61
CA LEU A 31 5.93 5.80 18.83
C LEU A 31 6.24 4.94 20.05
N ALA A 32 5.51 5.10 21.16
CA ALA A 32 5.70 4.28 22.35
C ALA A 32 5.42 2.78 22.08
N PHE A 33 4.40 2.50 21.28
CA PHE A 33 4.09 1.13 20.85
C PHE A 33 5.20 0.56 19.96
N ALA A 34 5.69 1.34 19.00
CA ALA A 34 6.79 0.96 18.12
C ALA A 34 8.07 0.65 18.92
N GLU A 35 8.44 1.50 19.89
CA GLU A 35 9.59 1.28 20.78
C GLU A 35 9.46 -0.01 21.59
N GLY A 36 8.26 -0.35 22.05
CA GLY A 36 7.98 -1.63 22.70
C GLY A 36 8.25 -2.83 21.79
N LEU A 37 7.86 -2.74 20.52
CA LEU A 37 8.14 -3.78 19.52
C LEU A 37 9.62 -3.87 19.18
N GLU A 38 10.33 -2.74 19.06
CA GLU A 38 11.77 -2.69 18.80
C GLU A 38 12.56 -3.32 19.96
N SER A 39 12.14 -3.04 21.19
CA SER A 39 12.71 -3.68 22.40
C SER A 39 12.50 -5.18 22.42
N ALA A 40 11.46 -5.68 21.75
CA ALA A 40 11.19 -7.10 21.56
C ALA A 40 11.90 -7.70 20.32
N GLY A 41 12.73 -6.92 19.60
CA GLY A 41 13.53 -7.36 18.46
C GLY A 41 12.83 -7.27 17.10
N PHE A 42 11.70 -6.56 17.01
CA PHE A 42 11.04 -6.31 15.74
C PHE A 42 11.55 -5.03 15.08
N GLU A 43 11.56 -5.00 13.77
CA GLU A 43 11.67 -3.76 13.01
C GLU A 43 10.29 -3.11 12.88
N THR A 44 10.22 -1.78 13.01
CA THR A 44 8.99 -1.00 12.97
C THR A 44 9.05 0.08 11.90
N ALA A 45 7.89 0.57 11.49
CA ALA A 45 7.73 1.75 10.67
C ALA A 45 6.51 2.52 11.19
N VAL A 46 6.68 3.82 11.48
CA VAL A 46 5.59 4.70 11.92
C VAL A 46 5.42 5.78 10.85
N GLY A 47 4.24 5.89 10.29
CA GLY A 47 3.92 6.86 9.24
C GLY A 47 2.58 7.56 9.50
N PRO A 48 2.35 8.71 8.86
CA PRO A 48 1.05 9.37 8.90
C PRO A 48 0.01 8.56 8.13
N VAL A 49 -1.25 8.67 8.53
CA VAL A 49 -2.42 8.14 7.82
C VAL A 49 -3.25 9.33 7.35
N ALA A 50 -3.56 9.40 6.07
CA ALA A 50 -4.30 10.51 5.47
C ALA A 50 -5.81 10.43 5.77
N ALA A 51 -6.34 9.21 5.85
CA ALA A 51 -7.74 8.94 6.15
C ALA A 51 -7.86 7.65 6.95
N TYR A 52 -9.05 7.39 7.47
CA TYR A 52 -9.45 6.10 8.03
C TYR A 52 -10.90 5.84 7.64
N SER A 53 -11.23 4.57 7.40
CA SER A 53 -12.59 4.13 7.13
C SER A 53 -13.10 3.30 8.29
N THR A 54 -14.38 3.52 8.67
CA THR A 54 -15.11 2.66 9.60
C THR A 54 -15.89 1.58 8.85
N LEU A 55 -15.60 1.34 7.59
CA LEU A 55 -16.28 0.38 6.73
C LEU A 55 -17.80 0.64 6.63
N GLY A 56 -18.21 1.91 6.65
CA GLY A 56 -19.62 2.32 6.58
C GLY A 56 -20.40 2.18 7.90
N TRP A 57 -19.76 1.83 9.02
CA TRP A 57 -20.42 1.80 10.34
C TRP A 57 -20.77 3.19 10.87
N PHE A 58 -20.00 4.19 10.48
CA PHE A 58 -20.23 5.60 10.81
C PHE A 58 -20.05 6.46 9.55
N ALA A 59 -20.55 7.69 9.57
CA ALA A 59 -20.27 8.68 8.53
C ALA A 59 -18.83 9.19 8.71
N ASP A 60 -17.91 8.62 7.95
CA ASP A 60 -16.50 9.00 8.01
C ASP A 60 -16.29 10.39 7.39
N PRO A 61 -15.84 11.39 8.16
CA PRO A 61 -15.65 12.74 7.64
C PRO A 61 -14.38 12.84 6.81
N VAL A 62 -14.43 13.62 5.73
CA VAL A 62 -13.21 14.09 5.07
C VAL A 62 -12.47 15.03 6.03
N LEU A 63 -11.28 14.65 6.45
CA LEU A 63 -10.51 15.41 7.43
C LEU A 63 -10.03 16.75 6.84
N SER A 64 -10.05 17.81 7.64
CA SER A 64 -9.55 19.13 7.21
C SER A 64 -8.07 19.11 6.82
N SER A 65 -7.30 18.15 7.31
CA SER A 65 -5.88 17.93 6.98
C SER A 65 -5.64 17.56 5.51
N VAL A 66 -6.65 17.04 4.79
CA VAL A 66 -6.50 16.63 3.37
C VAL A 66 -7.18 17.61 2.39
N LEU A 67 -7.94 18.60 2.88
CA LEU A 67 -8.63 19.57 2.02
C LEU A 67 -7.70 20.48 1.20
N HIS A 68 -6.42 20.51 1.52
CA HIS A 68 -5.41 21.26 0.77
C HIS A 68 -4.76 20.43 -0.36
N TYR A 69 -5.11 19.15 -0.49
CA TYR A 69 -4.59 18.30 -1.56
C TYR A 69 -5.13 18.78 -2.93
N PRO A 70 -4.37 18.57 -4.01
CA PRO A 70 -4.91 18.67 -5.36
C PRO A 70 -6.19 17.85 -5.49
N ASP A 71 -7.14 18.32 -6.30
CA ASP A 71 -8.45 17.69 -6.45
C ASP A 71 -8.37 16.22 -6.92
N THR A 72 -7.37 15.87 -7.72
CA THR A 72 -7.10 14.48 -8.15
C THR A 72 -6.68 13.58 -6.98
N HIS A 73 -5.81 14.06 -6.10
CA HIS A 73 -5.38 13.30 -4.92
C HIS A 73 -6.51 13.20 -3.89
N LEU A 74 -7.32 14.26 -3.74
CA LEU A 74 -8.50 14.20 -2.87
C LEU A 74 -9.53 13.21 -3.42
N ALA A 75 -9.79 13.22 -4.71
CA ALA A 75 -10.70 12.26 -5.35
C ALA A 75 -10.17 10.81 -5.23
N GLU A 76 -8.87 10.59 -5.44
CA GLU A 76 -8.23 9.29 -5.26
C GLU A 76 -8.41 8.78 -3.83
N LEU A 77 -8.18 9.63 -2.82
CA LEU A 77 -8.39 9.29 -1.42
C LEU A 77 -9.86 8.91 -1.14
N ILE A 78 -10.80 9.73 -1.59
CA ILE A 78 -12.24 9.49 -1.38
C ILE A 78 -12.68 8.18 -2.05
N PHE A 79 -12.27 7.94 -3.29
CA PHE A 79 -12.62 6.70 -3.98
C PHE A 79 -11.99 5.47 -3.34
N HIS A 80 -10.79 5.60 -2.77
CA HIS A 80 -10.14 4.53 -2.01
C HIS A 80 -10.98 4.14 -0.78
N GLU A 81 -11.37 5.11 0.04
CA GLU A 81 -12.17 4.84 1.25
C GLU A 81 -13.58 4.31 0.90
N LEU A 82 -14.22 4.85 -0.14
CA LEU A 82 -15.51 4.33 -0.61
C LEU A 82 -15.40 2.91 -1.16
N ALA A 83 -14.27 2.52 -1.74
CA ALA A 83 -14.06 1.15 -2.19
C ALA A 83 -14.05 0.15 -1.02
N HIS A 84 -13.50 0.53 0.14
CA HIS A 84 -13.58 -0.30 1.35
C HIS A 84 -15.01 -0.46 1.88
N GLU A 85 -15.88 0.55 1.74
CA GLU A 85 -17.31 0.41 2.06
C GLU A 85 -18.04 -0.51 1.09
N LEU A 86 -17.63 -0.49 -0.20
CA LEU A 86 -18.24 -1.32 -1.24
C LEU A 86 -17.94 -2.81 -1.05
N LEU A 87 -16.70 -3.12 -0.67
CA LEU A 87 -16.23 -4.51 -0.49
C LEU A 87 -15.06 -4.56 0.48
N PHE A 88 -15.20 -5.43 1.48
CA PHE A 88 -14.13 -5.75 2.43
C PHE A 88 -14.09 -7.25 2.73
N VAL A 89 -12.92 -7.86 2.66
CA VAL A 89 -12.65 -9.27 2.98
C VAL A 89 -11.89 -9.31 4.31
N PRO A 90 -12.52 -9.74 5.42
CA PRO A 90 -11.84 -9.81 6.71
C PRO A 90 -10.57 -10.66 6.66
N GLY A 91 -9.46 -10.12 7.18
CA GLY A 91 -8.18 -10.84 7.23
C GLY A 91 -7.37 -10.81 5.94
N ASP A 92 -7.88 -10.30 4.83
CA ASP A 92 -7.14 -10.17 3.56
C ASP A 92 -6.81 -8.70 3.25
N THR A 93 -5.89 -8.13 4.04
CA THR A 93 -5.43 -6.74 3.86
C THR A 93 -4.90 -6.51 2.43
N ARG A 94 -4.14 -7.47 1.88
CA ARG A 94 -3.57 -7.35 0.53
C ARG A 94 -4.65 -7.18 -0.54
N PHE A 95 -5.69 -8.01 -0.49
CA PHE A 95 -6.81 -7.92 -1.41
C PHE A 95 -7.56 -6.59 -1.25
N ASN A 96 -7.89 -6.21 -0.01
CA ASN A 96 -8.66 -5.00 0.28
C ASN A 96 -7.94 -3.73 -0.19
N GLU A 97 -6.66 -3.58 0.13
CA GLU A 97 -5.87 -2.41 -0.24
C GLU A 97 -5.60 -2.34 -1.75
N SER A 98 -5.29 -3.48 -2.39
CA SER A 98 -5.10 -3.51 -3.83
C SER A 98 -6.39 -3.20 -4.60
N PHE A 99 -7.54 -3.70 -4.10
CA PHE A 99 -8.86 -3.39 -4.66
C PHE A 99 -9.16 -1.89 -4.54
N ALA A 100 -9.03 -1.31 -3.34
CA ALA A 100 -9.30 0.10 -3.11
C ALA A 100 -8.38 1.01 -3.93
N THR A 101 -7.08 0.69 -4.01
CA THR A 101 -6.11 1.42 -4.82
C THR A 101 -6.47 1.36 -6.31
N PHE A 102 -6.86 0.19 -6.83
CA PHE A 102 -7.29 0.05 -8.21
C PHE A 102 -8.54 0.87 -8.51
N VAL A 103 -9.59 0.74 -7.68
CA VAL A 103 -10.86 1.47 -7.85
C VAL A 103 -10.63 2.98 -7.79
N ALA A 104 -9.79 3.45 -6.86
CA ALA A 104 -9.45 4.86 -6.73
C ALA A 104 -8.84 5.41 -8.03
N ARG A 105 -7.84 4.74 -8.56
CA ARG A 105 -7.16 5.15 -9.81
C ARG A 105 -8.10 5.12 -11.02
N ALA A 106 -8.79 4.00 -11.24
CA ALA A 106 -9.73 3.87 -12.34
C ALA A 106 -10.87 4.90 -12.25
N GLY A 107 -11.37 5.18 -11.04
CA GLY A 107 -12.40 6.17 -10.79
C GLY A 107 -11.94 7.60 -11.10
N VAL A 108 -10.71 7.98 -10.70
CA VAL A 108 -10.13 9.30 -11.05
C VAL A 108 -9.93 9.42 -12.56
N GLU A 109 -9.44 8.39 -13.23
CA GLU A 109 -9.29 8.40 -14.68
C GLU A 109 -10.63 8.58 -15.42
N GLN A 110 -11.67 7.87 -14.98
CA GLN A 110 -13.02 8.00 -15.52
C GLN A 110 -13.56 9.42 -15.29
N TRP A 111 -13.47 9.94 -14.06
CA TRP A 111 -13.91 11.28 -13.72
C TRP A 111 -13.21 12.36 -14.55
N LEU A 112 -11.89 12.27 -14.75
CA LEU A 112 -11.12 13.20 -15.57
C LEU A 112 -11.49 13.11 -17.05
N THR A 113 -11.77 11.89 -17.54
CA THR A 113 -12.23 11.65 -18.91
C THR A 113 -13.59 12.27 -19.14
N ASP A 114 -14.56 12.02 -18.29
CA ASP A 114 -15.94 12.51 -18.40
C ASP A 114 -16.03 14.04 -18.28
N SER A 115 -15.14 14.63 -17.48
CA SER A 115 -15.02 16.08 -17.32
C SER A 115 -14.19 16.76 -18.42
N GLY A 116 -13.64 16.03 -19.39
CA GLY A 116 -12.84 16.55 -20.49
C GLY A 116 -11.48 17.12 -20.07
N ARG A 117 -10.96 16.74 -18.89
CA ARG A 117 -9.71 17.25 -18.31
C ARG A 117 -8.48 16.48 -18.82
N THR A 118 -8.29 16.43 -20.12
CA THR A 118 -7.28 15.59 -20.79
C THR A 118 -5.86 15.84 -20.28
N ALA A 119 -5.44 17.10 -20.13
CA ALA A 119 -4.09 17.43 -19.66
C ALA A 119 -3.86 16.94 -18.23
N THR A 120 -4.84 17.10 -17.34
CA THR A 120 -4.78 16.60 -15.95
C THR A 120 -4.76 15.07 -15.91
N LEU A 121 -5.50 14.40 -16.80
CA LEU A 121 -5.49 12.94 -16.94
C LEU A 121 -4.10 12.42 -17.34
N GLU A 122 -3.44 13.07 -18.29
CA GLU A 122 -2.08 12.72 -18.71
C GLU A 122 -1.08 12.90 -17.58
N GLU A 123 -1.17 13.99 -16.81
CA GLU A 123 -0.35 14.22 -15.61
C GLU A 123 -0.60 13.15 -14.55
N PHE A 124 -1.86 12.85 -14.24
CA PHE A 124 -2.25 11.82 -13.26
C PHE A 124 -1.69 10.45 -13.64
N ARG A 125 -1.82 10.05 -14.90
CA ARG A 125 -1.25 8.80 -15.42
C ARG A 125 0.27 8.76 -15.33
N ALA A 126 0.93 9.87 -15.62
CA ALA A 126 2.38 9.97 -15.51
C ALA A 126 2.84 9.88 -14.05
N ASP A 127 2.09 10.46 -13.10
CA ASP A 127 2.36 10.35 -11.67
C ASP A 127 2.15 8.91 -11.17
N ALA A 128 1.05 8.27 -11.55
CA ALA A 128 0.78 6.87 -11.25
C ALA A 128 1.89 5.94 -11.77
N ALA A 129 2.35 6.13 -13.00
CA ALA A 129 3.44 5.34 -13.57
C ALA A 129 4.77 5.54 -12.82
N ARG A 130 5.06 6.76 -12.35
CA ARG A 130 6.24 7.04 -11.49
C ARG A 130 6.12 6.36 -10.12
N HIS A 131 4.95 6.43 -9.53
CA HIS A 131 4.64 5.74 -8.27
C HIS A 131 4.86 4.22 -8.42
N ASP A 132 4.26 3.61 -9.43
CA ASP A 132 4.35 2.16 -9.68
C ASP A 132 5.80 1.70 -9.91
N LYS A 133 6.60 2.51 -10.61
CA LYS A 133 8.02 2.21 -10.77
C LYS A 133 8.77 2.18 -9.44
N THR A 134 8.47 3.11 -8.52
CA THR A 134 9.07 3.14 -7.18
C THR A 134 8.60 1.93 -6.36
N VAL A 135 7.31 1.62 -6.39
CA VAL A 135 6.73 0.44 -5.72
C VAL A 135 7.37 -0.85 -6.24
N ASN A 136 7.58 -0.97 -7.55
CA ASN A 136 8.23 -2.14 -8.14
C ASN A 136 9.69 -2.30 -7.66
N LEU A 137 10.47 -1.22 -7.54
CA LEU A 137 11.81 -1.28 -6.95
C LEU A 137 11.78 -1.82 -5.51
N ILE A 138 10.84 -1.33 -4.70
CA ILE A 138 10.65 -1.77 -3.31
C ILE A 138 10.24 -3.24 -3.25
N ARG A 139 9.27 -3.66 -4.09
CA ARG A 139 8.78 -5.04 -4.17
C ARG A 139 9.87 -6.02 -4.60
N ASP A 140 10.64 -5.67 -5.63
CA ASP A 140 11.72 -6.51 -6.13
C ASP A 140 12.81 -6.70 -5.07
N THR A 141 13.16 -5.65 -4.34
CA THR A 141 14.08 -5.72 -3.20
C THR A 141 13.51 -6.59 -2.08
N ARG A 142 12.22 -6.45 -1.74
CA ARG A 142 11.55 -7.30 -0.74
C ARG A 142 11.59 -8.77 -1.12
N LEU A 143 11.31 -9.11 -2.39
CA LEU A 143 11.41 -10.48 -2.90
C LEU A 143 12.85 -11.02 -2.85
N ALA A 144 13.83 -10.19 -3.18
CA ALA A 144 15.24 -10.56 -3.12
C ALA A 144 15.71 -10.77 -1.66
N LEU A 145 15.24 -9.94 -0.72
CA LEU A 145 15.46 -10.14 0.72
C LEU A 145 14.84 -11.45 1.23
N GLY A 146 13.63 -11.79 0.80
CA GLY A 146 13.02 -13.08 1.15
C GLY A 146 13.87 -14.27 0.69
N LYS A 147 14.45 -14.20 -0.51
CA LYS A 147 15.41 -15.23 -0.99
C LYS A 147 16.70 -15.24 -0.18
N LEU A 148 17.20 -14.08 0.25
CA LEU A 148 18.37 -13.96 1.11
C LEU A 148 18.11 -14.65 2.46
N TYR A 149 16.97 -14.37 3.10
CA TYR A 149 16.62 -14.90 4.43
C TYR A 149 16.40 -16.41 4.45
N ALA A 150 16.07 -17.00 3.30
CA ALA A 150 15.98 -18.46 3.15
C ALA A 150 17.34 -19.17 3.09
N ARG A 151 18.47 -18.44 3.07
CA ARG A 151 19.82 -19.03 2.94
C ARG A 151 20.38 -19.44 4.31
N SER A 152 21.10 -20.55 4.34
CA SER A 152 21.85 -20.99 5.52
C SER A 152 23.21 -20.31 5.59
N ILE A 153 23.25 -19.06 6.07
CA ILE A 153 24.47 -18.28 6.30
C ILE A 153 24.50 -17.74 7.72
N THR A 154 25.63 -17.18 8.16
CA THR A 154 25.72 -16.59 9.50
C THR A 154 24.81 -15.36 9.62
N GLN A 155 24.33 -15.06 10.84
CA GLN A 155 23.55 -13.84 11.08
C GLN A 155 24.35 -12.56 10.77
N VAL A 156 25.68 -12.59 10.93
CA VAL A 156 26.54 -11.47 10.58
C VAL A 156 26.53 -11.22 9.08
N ASP A 157 26.71 -12.28 8.28
CA ASP A 157 26.64 -12.19 6.81
C ASP A 157 25.24 -11.82 6.35
N MET A 158 24.20 -12.32 7.01
CA MET A 158 22.80 -12.00 6.71
C MET A 158 22.56 -10.50 6.87
N ARG A 159 22.96 -9.90 8.01
CA ARG A 159 22.85 -8.44 8.26
C ARG A 159 23.63 -7.63 7.27
N LEU A 160 24.85 -8.06 6.92
CA LEU A 160 25.65 -7.35 5.93
C LEU A 160 24.98 -7.34 4.55
N GLN A 161 24.55 -8.50 4.06
CA GLN A 161 23.89 -8.60 2.76
C GLN A 161 22.55 -7.85 2.73
N LYS A 162 21.74 -7.94 3.80
CA LYS A 162 20.52 -7.13 3.95
C LYS A 162 20.80 -5.64 3.79
N ARG A 163 21.80 -5.12 4.52
CA ARG A 163 22.18 -3.70 4.44
C ARG A 163 22.57 -3.30 3.02
N MET A 164 23.42 -4.10 2.37
CA MET A 164 23.85 -3.83 0.98
C MET A 164 22.66 -3.74 0.03
N MET A 165 21.68 -4.63 0.16
CA MET A 165 20.48 -4.63 -0.69
C MET A 165 19.57 -3.41 -0.42
N LEU A 166 19.45 -2.98 0.85
CA LEU A 166 18.69 -1.78 1.18
C LEU A 166 19.41 -0.52 0.70
N ASP A 167 20.74 -0.46 0.79
CA ASP A 167 21.55 0.64 0.25
C ASP A 167 21.45 0.70 -1.29
N GLU A 168 21.44 -0.45 -1.97
CA GLU A 168 21.24 -0.54 -3.42
C GLU A 168 19.86 -0.02 -3.83
N LEU A 169 18.80 -0.36 -3.09
CA LEU A 169 17.45 0.19 -3.32
C LEU A 169 17.44 1.72 -3.23
N VAL A 170 18.11 2.29 -2.23
CA VAL A 170 18.22 3.75 -2.09
C VAL A 170 18.94 4.38 -3.29
N GLU A 171 20.03 3.75 -3.76
CA GLU A 171 20.78 4.24 -4.93
C GLU A 171 19.97 4.11 -6.22
N ASP A 172 19.20 3.04 -6.41
CA ASP A 172 18.35 2.86 -7.59
C ASP A 172 17.18 3.85 -7.59
N TYR A 173 16.57 4.10 -6.44
CA TYR A 173 15.62 5.19 -6.31
C TYR A 173 16.23 6.55 -6.64
N ARG A 174 17.43 6.86 -6.13
CA ARG A 174 18.14 8.12 -6.44
C ARG A 174 18.46 8.28 -7.92
N LYS A 175 18.85 7.20 -8.60
CA LYS A 175 19.07 7.22 -10.07
C LYS A 175 17.76 7.51 -10.80
N PHE A 176 16.68 6.83 -10.43
CA PHE A 176 15.36 7.07 -10.98
C PHE A 176 14.89 8.51 -10.72
N ARG A 177 15.06 9.00 -9.50
CA ARG A 177 14.68 10.35 -9.08
C ARG A 177 15.33 11.46 -9.92
N LYS A 178 16.56 11.26 -10.40
CA LYS A 178 17.24 12.21 -11.30
C LYS A 178 16.54 12.37 -12.66
N THR A 179 15.79 11.37 -13.09
CA THR A 179 15.03 11.37 -14.36
C THR A 179 13.56 11.77 -14.17
N SER A 180 13.11 11.98 -12.92
CA SER A 180 11.72 12.25 -12.57
C SER A 180 11.62 13.53 -11.76
N LEU A 181 10.85 14.52 -12.24
CA LEU A 181 10.80 15.87 -11.67
C LEU A 181 10.13 15.95 -10.29
N VAL A 182 9.17 15.07 -9.99
CA VAL A 182 8.42 15.08 -8.73
C VAL A 182 8.36 13.66 -8.16
N SER A 183 8.52 13.53 -6.85
CA SER A 183 8.30 12.27 -6.14
C SER A 183 7.86 12.54 -4.70
N ASN A 184 6.80 11.89 -4.29
CA ASN A 184 6.30 11.91 -2.90
C ASN A 184 7.08 10.90 -2.01
N TRP A 185 8.08 10.21 -2.57
CA TRP A 185 8.82 9.14 -1.90
C TRP A 185 10.12 9.62 -1.24
N ASP A 186 10.58 10.86 -1.49
CA ASP A 186 11.87 11.34 -1.00
C ASP A 186 11.98 11.19 0.52
N GLY A 187 11.01 11.69 1.30
CA GLY A 187 10.97 11.54 2.75
C GLY A 187 10.89 10.09 3.22
N TRP A 188 10.17 9.25 2.47
CA TRP A 188 10.08 7.82 2.78
C TRP A 188 11.44 7.13 2.69
N PHE A 189 12.28 7.47 1.72
CA PHE A 189 13.64 6.93 1.59
C PHE A 189 14.64 7.55 2.58
N GLU A 190 14.45 8.81 2.98
CA GLU A 190 15.36 9.52 3.92
C GLU A 190 15.27 9.01 5.36
N GLU A 191 14.12 8.53 5.80
CA GLU A 191 13.92 8.00 7.16
C GLU A 191 14.60 6.67 7.44
N GLY A 192 15.31 6.12 6.46
CA GLY A 192 15.95 4.79 6.54
C GLY A 192 14.99 3.66 6.15
N LEU A 193 15.56 2.52 5.74
CA LEU A 193 14.82 1.37 5.26
C LEU A 193 14.97 0.18 6.20
N ASN A 194 13.89 -0.58 6.37
CA ASN A 194 13.85 -1.84 7.09
C ASN A 194 12.72 -2.74 6.54
N ASN A 195 12.62 -3.98 7.01
CA ASN A 195 11.60 -4.91 6.51
C ASN A 195 10.16 -4.47 6.78
N ALA A 196 9.89 -3.82 7.93
CA ALA A 196 8.55 -3.34 8.24
C ALA A 196 8.10 -2.26 7.24
N LYS A 197 9.02 -1.37 6.89
CA LYS A 197 8.79 -0.30 5.92
C LYS A 197 8.58 -0.83 4.50
N LEU A 198 9.36 -1.84 4.08
CA LEU A 198 9.17 -2.49 2.80
C LEU A 198 7.85 -3.30 2.76
N ALA A 199 7.50 -3.97 3.86
CA ALA A 199 6.27 -4.75 3.95
C ALA A 199 5.01 -3.87 3.84
N SER A 200 5.02 -2.64 4.38
CA SER A 200 3.87 -1.73 4.30
C SER A 200 3.51 -1.34 2.86
N VAL A 201 4.50 -1.24 1.97
CA VAL A 201 4.28 -0.91 0.56
C VAL A 201 3.68 -2.09 -0.22
N GLY A 202 4.11 -3.32 0.06
CA GLY A 202 3.64 -4.52 -0.65
C GLY A 202 2.15 -4.77 -0.51
N SER A 203 1.56 -4.49 0.65
CA SER A 203 0.14 -4.75 0.93
C SER A 203 -0.82 -4.01 -0.01
N TYR A 204 -0.42 -2.90 -0.59
CA TYR A 204 -1.28 -2.04 -1.42
C TYR A 204 -1.23 -2.36 -2.92
N HIS A 205 -0.26 -3.14 -3.40
CA HIS A 205 0.00 -3.24 -4.85
C HIS A 205 0.13 -4.66 -5.39
N ASP A 206 0.18 -5.67 -4.52
CA ASP A 206 0.48 -7.05 -4.95
C ASP A 206 -0.59 -7.67 -5.87
N ASP A 207 -1.86 -7.26 -5.74
CA ASP A 207 -2.99 -7.79 -6.52
C ASP A 207 -3.58 -6.77 -7.53
N ILE A 208 -2.94 -5.61 -7.78
CA ILE A 208 -3.47 -4.58 -8.71
C ILE A 208 -3.65 -5.15 -10.12
N ASP A 209 -2.71 -5.93 -10.62
CA ASP A 209 -2.78 -6.53 -11.96
C ASP A 209 -4.00 -7.47 -12.11
N LEU A 210 -4.39 -8.13 -11.02
CA LEU A 210 -5.60 -8.96 -10.99
C LEU A 210 -6.85 -8.11 -11.22
N PHE A 211 -6.98 -6.98 -10.51
CA PHE A 211 -8.13 -6.09 -10.66
C PHE A 211 -8.13 -5.38 -12.01
N ALA A 212 -6.97 -4.97 -12.53
CA ALA A 212 -6.85 -4.44 -13.89
C ALA A 212 -7.36 -5.45 -14.92
N SER A 213 -6.94 -6.72 -14.83
CA SER A 213 -7.41 -7.78 -15.73
C SER A 213 -8.93 -8.04 -15.63
N LEU A 214 -9.52 -7.92 -14.42
CA LEU A 214 -10.97 -8.07 -14.25
C LEU A 214 -11.73 -6.88 -14.83
N PHE A 215 -11.19 -5.67 -14.73
CA PHE A 215 -11.79 -4.47 -15.26
C PHE A 215 -11.77 -4.45 -16.79
N GLU A 216 -10.66 -4.87 -17.41
CA GLU A 216 -10.55 -5.09 -18.86
C GLU A 216 -11.59 -6.12 -19.34
N LYS A 217 -11.75 -7.25 -18.63
CA LYS A 217 -12.77 -8.26 -18.97
C LYS A 217 -14.21 -7.77 -18.79
N ALA A 218 -14.41 -6.76 -17.96
CA ALA A 218 -15.68 -6.08 -17.76
C ALA A 218 -15.93 -4.97 -18.80
N ASP A 219 -15.06 -4.84 -19.82
CA ASP A 219 -15.13 -3.77 -20.83
C ASP A 219 -15.17 -2.36 -20.20
N HIS A 220 -14.41 -2.18 -19.11
CA HIS A 220 -14.34 -0.96 -18.28
C HIS A 220 -15.67 -0.54 -17.62
N ASP A 221 -16.64 -1.45 -17.53
CA ASP A 221 -17.89 -1.23 -16.81
C ASP A 221 -17.72 -1.55 -15.33
N PHE A 222 -17.88 -0.54 -14.46
CA PHE A 222 -17.72 -0.70 -13.01
C PHE A 222 -18.75 -1.63 -12.38
N GLU A 223 -20.00 -1.68 -12.88
CA GLU A 223 -21.03 -2.56 -12.30
C GLU A 223 -20.67 -4.03 -12.57
N VAL A 224 -20.27 -4.33 -13.80
CA VAL A 224 -19.81 -5.67 -14.20
C VAL A 224 -18.54 -6.06 -13.45
N PHE A 225 -17.60 -5.13 -13.31
CA PHE A 225 -16.38 -5.31 -12.55
C PHE A 225 -16.66 -5.62 -11.08
N TYR A 226 -17.49 -4.83 -10.40
CA TYR A 226 -17.84 -5.07 -9.00
C TYR A 226 -18.54 -6.40 -8.78
N PHE A 227 -19.37 -6.82 -9.72
CA PHE A 227 -19.97 -8.17 -9.67
C PHE A 227 -18.90 -9.28 -9.72
N ALA A 228 -17.93 -9.17 -10.62
CA ALA A 228 -16.85 -10.14 -10.75
C ALA A 228 -15.95 -10.16 -9.50
N VAL A 229 -15.64 -8.99 -8.93
CA VAL A 229 -14.81 -8.88 -7.72
C VAL A 229 -15.53 -9.45 -6.50
N ARG A 230 -16.83 -9.24 -6.34
CA ARG A 230 -17.61 -9.85 -5.26
C ARG A 230 -17.62 -11.39 -5.34
N ALA A 231 -17.71 -11.95 -6.54
CA ALA A 231 -17.61 -13.40 -6.74
C ALA A 231 -16.21 -13.92 -6.33
N LEU A 232 -15.15 -13.19 -6.69
CA LEU A 232 -13.79 -13.52 -6.30
C LEU A 232 -13.60 -13.44 -4.76
N ALA A 233 -14.10 -12.40 -4.12
CA ALA A 233 -14.06 -12.23 -2.68
C ALA A 233 -14.76 -13.35 -1.92
N ALA A 234 -15.93 -13.76 -2.41
CA ALA A 234 -16.67 -14.89 -1.83
C ALA A 234 -15.86 -16.20 -1.90
N SER A 235 -15.11 -16.43 -2.99
CA SER A 235 -14.24 -17.60 -3.12
C SER A 235 -13.05 -17.57 -2.19
N ARG A 236 -12.50 -16.39 -1.88
CA ARG A 236 -11.41 -16.20 -0.93
C ARG A 236 -11.84 -16.46 0.52
N ASN A 237 -13.01 -15.95 0.90
CA ASN A 237 -13.58 -16.21 2.24
C ASN A 237 -13.80 -17.71 2.48
N ALA A 238 -14.36 -18.42 1.49
CA ALA A 238 -14.59 -19.87 1.57
C ALA A 238 -13.28 -20.71 1.64
N ALA A 239 -12.14 -20.16 1.30
CA ALA A 239 -10.83 -20.82 1.37
C ALA A 239 -10.11 -20.55 2.71
N GLN A 240 -10.61 -19.64 3.54
CA GLN A 240 -10.06 -19.30 4.86
C GLN A 240 -10.77 -20.02 6.01
N ASP A 241 -11.99 -20.55 5.76
CA ASP A 241 -12.76 -21.43 6.66
C ASP A 241 -12.34 -22.92 6.51
#